data_dc6b6240bce99f6edbc1d4dda2c64605
#
_entry.id   dc6b6240bce99f6edbc1d4dda2c64605
#
_cell.length_a   1.000
_cell.length_b   1.000
_cell.length_c   1.000
_cell.angle_alpha   90.00
_cell.angle_beta   90.00
_cell.angle_gamma   90.00
#
_symmetry.space_group_name_H-M   'P 1'
#
loop_
_entity.id
_entity.type
_entity.pdbx_description
1 polymer ?
#
loop_
_entity_poly.entity_id
_entity_poly.type
_entity_poly.pdbx_seq_one_letter_code
_entity_poly.pdbx_strand_id
1 'polypeptide(L)'
;MSHKLKVGELKEEYLTDEEIWRIFTVVLTSQSVKSSTYKYALIKALIENLYQVNDEFELTYDQLAYSFTKVYWNLIVQHDLVKQNRGKNARVVSIIKDIQVKHQIPADFSFDKLNVQIQVKLIAEVKATMKQNVYGALYGDTRGKFYAFEHKSEHFKLNPAVHSFMLKYQRLIVNLTNYHMAVMIEKLNEVPSTNFLLGKVESIAKRSSLRPFEKVLLNHFQRTCFYCGKTLLNGETKTHVDHFIPWSFVQSDQLWNLVLSCQSCNNSKSDKLPKKNFLNYIVDRNNELVTREEDDVASLMTNYKDKKIILLYDYSIKNGFDRIWSPKSN
;
A
#
# COMPACT_ATOMS: atom_id res chain seq x y z
N MET A 1 -11.57 -21.30 -17.44
CA MET A 1 -10.53 -20.28 -17.66
C MET A 1 -10.98 -18.96 -17.04
N SER A 2 -10.69 -18.76 -15.77
CA SER A 2 -11.21 -17.63 -14.96
C SER A 2 -10.66 -16.24 -15.38
N HIS A 3 -9.49 -16.19 -16.03
CA HIS A 3 -8.89 -14.92 -16.47
C HIS A 3 -9.70 -14.15 -17.52
N LYS A 4 -10.64 -14.79 -18.21
CA LYS A 4 -11.51 -14.14 -19.22
C LYS A 4 -12.86 -13.65 -18.63
N LEU A 5 -13.07 -13.84 -17.34
CA LEU A 5 -14.31 -13.38 -16.69
C LEU A 5 -14.39 -11.86 -16.73
N LYS A 6 -15.55 -11.34 -17.09
CA LYS A 6 -15.88 -9.90 -17.07
C LYS A 6 -16.58 -9.47 -15.79
N VAL A 7 -17.20 -10.43 -15.12
CA VAL A 7 -17.94 -10.24 -13.87
C VAL A 7 -17.60 -11.39 -12.94
N GLY A 8 -17.42 -11.12 -11.67
CA GLY A 8 -17.28 -12.08 -10.60
C GLY A 8 -18.04 -11.61 -9.38
N GLU A 9 -19.03 -12.37 -8.95
CA GLU A 9 -19.82 -12.09 -7.75
C GLU A 9 -19.14 -12.66 -6.51
N LEU A 10 -19.34 -12.05 -5.36
CA LEU A 10 -18.84 -12.56 -4.08
C LEU A 10 -19.63 -13.82 -3.71
N LYS A 11 -18.93 -14.94 -3.55
CA LYS A 11 -19.57 -16.24 -3.33
C LYS A 11 -19.83 -16.59 -1.88
N GLU A 12 -19.17 -15.92 -0.96
CA GLU A 12 -19.29 -16.16 0.46
C GLU A 12 -18.92 -14.88 1.23
N GLU A 13 -19.78 -14.47 2.15
CA GLU A 13 -19.57 -13.25 2.93
C GLU A 13 -18.81 -13.51 4.24
N TYR A 14 -19.01 -14.68 4.84
CA TYR A 14 -18.42 -15.07 6.13
C TYR A 14 -17.27 -16.03 5.91
N LEU A 15 -16.05 -15.60 6.30
CA LEU A 15 -14.84 -16.40 6.24
C LEU A 15 -14.10 -16.30 7.57
N THR A 16 -13.58 -17.42 8.04
CA THR A 16 -12.67 -17.46 9.18
C THR A 16 -11.25 -17.06 8.76
N ASP A 17 -10.43 -16.58 9.72
CA ASP A 17 -9.02 -16.30 9.49
C ASP A 17 -8.27 -17.52 8.90
N GLU A 18 -8.62 -18.73 9.37
CA GLU A 18 -7.99 -19.97 8.88
C GLU A 18 -8.31 -20.25 7.42
N GLU A 19 -9.57 -20.05 7.00
CA GLU A 19 -9.99 -20.23 5.61
C GLU A 19 -9.30 -19.21 4.69
N ILE A 20 -9.20 -17.97 5.13
CA ILE A 20 -8.50 -16.92 4.38
C ILE A 20 -7.01 -17.26 4.25
N TRP A 21 -6.35 -17.73 5.33
CA TRP A 21 -4.96 -18.18 5.27
C TRP A 21 -4.75 -19.35 4.31
N ARG A 22 -5.63 -20.33 4.31
CA ARG A 22 -5.58 -21.45 3.35
C ARG A 22 -5.63 -20.96 1.92
N ILE A 23 -6.51 -19.99 1.62
CA ILE A 23 -6.60 -19.40 0.28
C ILE A 23 -5.32 -18.63 -0.07
N PHE A 24 -4.78 -17.80 0.83
CA PHE A 24 -3.51 -17.12 0.60
C PHE A 24 -2.36 -18.10 0.34
N THR A 25 -2.29 -19.20 1.10
CA THR A 25 -1.29 -20.26 0.89
C THR A 25 -1.38 -20.82 -0.52
N VAL A 26 -2.59 -21.13 -1.00
CA VAL A 26 -2.79 -21.60 -2.39
C VAL A 26 -2.34 -20.54 -3.40
N VAL A 27 -2.78 -19.29 -3.21
CA VAL A 27 -2.48 -18.18 -4.14
C VAL A 27 -0.99 -17.89 -4.21
N LEU A 28 -0.28 -17.88 -3.09
CA LEU A 28 1.13 -17.51 -3.04
C LEU A 28 2.08 -18.63 -3.49
N THR A 29 1.71 -19.90 -3.26
CA THR A 29 2.56 -21.06 -3.56
C THR A 29 2.40 -21.58 -4.99
N SER A 30 3.06 -22.70 -5.29
CA SER A 30 2.98 -23.41 -6.58
C SER A 30 1.62 -24.07 -6.86
N GLN A 31 0.72 -24.12 -5.88
CA GLN A 31 -0.63 -24.66 -6.06
C GLN A 31 -1.49 -23.79 -7.00
N SER A 32 -1.22 -22.49 -7.06
CA SER A 32 -1.84 -21.60 -8.03
C SER A 32 -0.99 -21.54 -9.31
N VAL A 33 -1.63 -21.72 -10.46
CA VAL A 33 -0.95 -21.57 -11.76
C VAL A 33 -0.63 -20.10 -12.00
N LYS A 34 0.64 -19.78 -12.11
CA LYS A 34 1.16 -18.44 -12.39
C LYS A 34 1.96 -18.43 -13.68
N SER A 35 1.42 -17.76 -14.69
CA SER A 35 2.15 -17.45 -15.93
C SER A 35 2.92 -16.13 -15.83
N SER A 36 2.51 -15.24 -14.91
CA SER A 36 3.09 -13.91 -14.72
C SER A 36 3.06 -13.49 -13.25
N THR A 37 3.77 -12.41 -12.93
CA THR A 37 3.79 -11.78 -11.60
C THR A 37 2.51 -11.00 -11.26
N TYR A 38 1.51 -10.95 -12.14
CA TYR A 38 0.30 -10.12 -12.02
C TYR A 38 -0.48 -10.34 -10.71
N LYS A 39 -0.62 -11.59 -10.26
CA LYS A 39 -1.35 -11.89 -9.02
C LYS A 39 -0.67 -11.30 -7.80
N TYR A 40 0.66 -11.36 -7.73
CA TYR A 40 1.43 -10.75 -6.66
C TYR A 40 1.29 -9.22 -6.66
N ALA A 41 1.40 -8.60 -7.83
CA ALA A 41 1.24 -7.16 -7.96
C ALA A 41 -0.18 -6.70 -7.58
N LEU A 42 -1.23 -7.47 -7.90
CA LEU A 42 -2.60 -7.16 -7.45
C LEU A 42 -2.75 -7.29 -5.95
N ILE A 43 -2.17 -8.31 -5.30
CA ILE A 43 -2.19 -8.43 -3.84
C ILE A 43 -1.49 -7.23 -3.20
N LYS A 44 -0.34 -6.80 -3.73
CA LYS A 44 0.35 -5.58 -3.25
C LYS A 44 -0.51 -4.33 -3.42
N ALA A 45 -1.16 -4.17 -4.58
CA ALA A 45 -2.06 -3.05 -4.83
C ALA A 45 -3.27 -3.05 -3.88
N LEU A 46 -3.86 -4.21 -3.58
CA LEU A 46 -4.94 -4.33 -2.59
C LEU A 46 -4.48 -3.90 -1.20
N ILE A 47 -3.31 -4.37 -0.76
CA ILE A 47 -2.78 -4.02 0.57
C ILE A 47 -2.47 -2.52 0.67
N GLU A 48 -1.88 -1.92 -0.35
CA GLU A 48 -1.58 -0.49 -0.39
C GLU A 48 -2.84 0.37 -0.28
N ASN A 49 -3.98 -0.14 -0.79
CA ASN A 49 -5.26 0.57 -0.80
C ASN A 49 -6.22 0.16 0.34
N LEU A 50 -5.82 -0.68 1.30
CA LEU A 50 -6.71 -1.12 2.39
C LEU A 50 -7.31 0.04 3.20
N TYR A 51 -6.57 1.13 3.34
CA TYR A 51 -7.01 2.32 4.08
C TYR A 51 -7.91 3.24 3.26
N GLN A 52 -8.01 3.03 1.95
CA GLN A 52 -8.84 3.78 1.01
C GLN A 52 -10.19 3.11 0.76
N VAL A 53 -10.41 1.93 1.34
CA VAL A 53 -11.68 1.21 1.24
C VAL A 53 -12.78 2.01 1.92
N ASN A 54 -13.90 2.24 1.21
CA ASN A 54 -15.08 2.92 1.73
C ASN A 54 -15.92 2.00 2.64
N ASP A 55 -17.07 2.51 3.12
CA ASP A 55 -17.95 1.78 4.04
C ASP A 55 -18.65 0.58 3.41
N GLU A 56 -18.83 0.61 2.10
CA GLU A 56 -19.39 -0.48 1.28
C GLU A 56 -18.34 -1.54 0.90
N PHE A 57 -17.13 -1.41 1.45
CA PHE A 57 -15.95 -2.23 1.14
C PHE A 57 -15.48 -2.12 -0.31
N GLU A 58 -15.60 -0.95 -0.91
CA GLU A 58 -15.24 -0.71 -2.29
C GLU A 58 -13.95 0.10 -2.45
N LEU A 59 -13.26 -0.18 -3.56
CA LEU A 59 -12.13 0.56 -4.11
C LEU A 59 -12.41 0.89 -5.56
N THR A 60 -11.90 2.00 -6.06
CA THR A 60 -11.98 2.28 -7.49
C THR A 60 -10.93 1.47 -8.26
N TYR A 61 -11.21 1.14 -9.51
CA TYR A 61 -10.22 0.52 -10.38
C TYR A 61 -9.01 1.42 -10.63
N ASP A 62 -9.16 2.75 -10.55
CA ASP A 62 -8.06 3.69 -10.70
C ASP A 62 -7.09 3.63 -9.53
N GLN A 63 -7.58 3.53 -8.28
CA GLN A 63 -6.73 3.32 -7.10
C GLN A 63 -5.89 2.04 -7.24
N LEU A 64 -6.53 0.93 -7.61
CA LEU A 64 -5.83 -0.34 -7.80
C LEU A 64 -4.83 -0.29 -8.96
N ALA A 65 -5.21 0.34 -10.07
CA ALA A 65 -4.35 0.47 -11.24
C ALA A 65 -3.15 1.39 -10.96
N TYR A 66 -3.32 2.46 -10.18
CA TYR A 66 -2.23 3.33 -9.75
C TYR A 66 -1.15 2.53 -9.00
N SER A 67 -1.54 1.83 -7.92
CA SER A 67 -0.60 1.05 -7.11
C SER A 67 0.02 -0.11 -7.92
N PHE A 68 -0.76 -0.78 -8.74
CA PHE A 68 -0.28 -1.85 -9.61
C PHE A 68 0.73 -1.33 -10.64
N THR A 69 0.46 -0.19 -11.27
CA THR A 69 1.37 0.45 -12.22
C THR A 69 2.67 0.86 -11.57
N LYS A 70 2.62 1.42 -10.37
CA LYS A 70 3.79 1.81 -9.58
C LYS A 70 4.70 0.61 -9.28
N VAL A 71 4.12 -0.54 -8.91
CA VAL A 71 4.88 -1.80 -8.72
C VAL A 71 5.65 -2.16 -10.00
N TYR A 72 4.97 -2.18 -11.14
CA TYR A 72 5.60 -2.55 -12.40
C TYR A 72 6.59 -1.51 -12.91
N TRP A 73 6.29 -0.23 -12.74
CA TRP A 73 7.23 0.84 -13.08
C TRP A 73 8.57 0.65 -12.38
N ASN A 74 8.53 0.42 -11.07
CA ASN A 74 9.75 0.23 -10.29
C ASN A 74 10.53 -1.01 -10.74
N LEU A 75 9.85 -2.13 -10.98
CA LEU A 75 10.51 -3.36 -11.46
C LEU A 75 11.16 -3.16 -12.82
N ILE A 76 10.47 -2.50 -13.75
CA ILE A 76 10.87 -2.41 -15.16
C ILE A 76 11.83 -1.23 -15.40
N VAL A 77 11.50 -0.03 -14.89
CA VAL A 77 12.25 1.20 -15.17
C VAL A 77 13.41 1.37 -14.18
N GLN A 78 13.17 1.15 -12.89
CA GLN A 78 14.21 1.35 -11.88
C GLN A 78 15.16 0.16 -11.74
N HIS A 79 14.69 -1.07 -12.02
CA HIS A 79 15.48 -2.29 -11.77
C HIS A 79 15.72 -3.13 -13.01
N ASP A 80 15.23 -2.71 -14.19
CA ASP A 80 15.33 -3.40 -15.47
C ASP A 80 14.90 -4.89 -15.46
N LEU A 81 13.96 -5.24 -14.57
CA LEU A 81 13.41 -6.58 -14.45
C LEU A 81 12.25 -6.77 -15.44
N VAL A 82 12.56 -6.87 -16.72
CA VAL A 82 11.55 -6.84 -17.79
C VAL A 82 10.83 -8.16 -18.02
N LYS A 83 11.44 -9.31 -17.70
CA LYS A 83 10.78 -10.60 -17.84
C LYS A 83 9.82 -10.84 -16.67
N GLN A 84 8.54 -10.55 -16.88
CA GLN A 84 7.49 -10.65 -15.85
C GLN A 84 6.51 -11.79 -16.12
N ASN A 85 6.69 -12.54 -17.20
CA ASN A 85 5.89 -13.71 -17.51
C ASN A 85 6.72 -14.79 -18.26
N ARG A 86 6.16 -16.00 -18.37
CA ARG A 86 6.71 -17.10 -19.16
C ARG A 86 6.31 -16.92 -20.64
N GLY A 87 7.26 -16.75 -21.52
CA GLY A 87 7.06 -16.58 -22.95
C GLY A 87 7.12 -15.12 -23.41
N LYS A 88 6.10 -14.62 -24.15
CA LYS A 88 6.07 -13.24 -24.66
C LYS A 88 6.03 -12.23 -23.53
N ASN A 89 6.54 -11.01 -23.78
CA ASN A 89 6.48 -9.93 -22.79
C ASN A 89 5.04 -9.71 -22.29
N ALA A 90 4.90 -9.55 -20.98
CA ALA A 90 3.63 -9.20 -20.39
C ALA A 90 3.14 -7.84 -20.94
N ARG A 91 1.85 -7.71 -21.24
CA ARG A 91 1.29 -6.49 -21.86
C ARG A 91 1.65 -5.22 -21.08
N VAL A 92 1.63 -5.29 -19.75
CA VAL A 92 2.02 -4.14 -18.90
C VAL A 92 3.48 -3.74 -19.10
N VAL A 93 4.38 -4.70 -19.34
CA VAL A 93 5.80 -4.41 -19.66
C VAL A 93 5.90 -3.63 -20.94
N SER A 94 5.19 -4.07 -22.01
CA SER A 94 5.18 -3.35 -23.29
C SER A 94 4.66 -1.94 -23.13
N ILE A 95 3.53 -1.74 -22.45
CA ILE A 95 2.94 -0.40 -22.19
C ILE A 95 3.97 0.52 -21.50
N ILE A 96 4.63 0.05 -20.45
CA ILE A 96 5.60 0.85 -19.71
C ILE A 96 6.83 1.19 -20.58
N LYS A 97 7.36 0.22 -21.31
CA LYS A 97 8.53 0.43 -22.20
C LYS A 97 8.18 1.37 -23.35
N ASP A 98 6.99 1.26 -23.95
CA ASP A 98 6.53 2.15 -25.01
C ASP A 98 6.43 3.61 -24.49
N ILE A 99 5.90 3.83 -23.30
CA ILE A 99 5.83 5.15 -22.64
C ILE A 99 7.25 5.67 -22.34
N GLN A 100 8.13 4.81 -21.80
CA GLN A 100 9.51 5.16 -21.49
C GLN A 100 10.26 5.65 -22.73
N VAL A 101 10.16 4.92 -23.83
CA VAL A 101 10.81 5.27 -25.12
C VAL A 101 10.20 6.53 -25.72
N LYS A 102 8.86 6.58 -25.81
CA LYS A 102 8.13 7.71 -26.41
C LYS A 102 8.43 9.05 -25.76
N HIS A 103 8.58 9.06 -24.45
CA HIS A 103 8.81 10.29 -23.67
C HIS A 103 10.26 10.44 -23.23
N GLN A 104 11.19 9.62 -23.76
CA GLN A 104 12.63 9.66 -23.48
C GLN A 104 12.92 9.67 -21.97
N ILE A 105 12.17 8.85 -21.19
CA ILE A 105 12.29 8.82 -19.74
C ILE A 105 13.55 8.02 -19.37
N PRO A 106 14.47 8.60 -18.57
CA PRO A 106 15.69 7.94 -18.15
C PRO A 106 15.44 6.63 -17.39
N ALA A 107 16.43 5.73 -17.37
CA ALA A 107 16.50 4.67 -16.40
C ALA A 107 16.53 5.27 -14.98
N ASP A 108 16.09 4.52 -13.98
CA ASP A 108 15.98 4.94 -12.58
C ASP A 108 14.97 6.07 -12.29
N PHE A 109 14.19 6.50 -13.28
CA PHE A 109 13.21 7.56 -13.07
C PHE A 109 12.05 7.09 -12.19
N SER A 110 11.81 7.82 -11.09
CA SER A 110 10.74 7.50 -10.14
C SER A 110 9.36 7.73 -10.76
N PHE A 111 8.43 6.78 -10.54
CA PHE A 111 7.04 6.90 -10.96
C PHE A 111 6.37 8.18 -10.46
N ASP A 112 6.61 8.55 -9.20
CA ASP A 112 5.99 9.72 -8.56
C ASP A 112 6.49 11.07 -9.13
N LYS A 113 7.56 11.05 -9.92
CA LYS A 113 8.11 12.25 -10.62
C LYS A 113 7.61 12.39 -12.05
N LEU A 114 6.85 11.42 -12.56
CA LEU A 114 6.27 11.51 -13.90
C LEU A 114 5.32 12.70 -14.01
N ASN A 115 5.28 13.30 -15.20
CA ASN A 115 4.25 14.26 -15.54
C ASN A 115 2.86 13.65 -15.34
N VAL A 116 1.94 14.39 -14.72
CA VAL A 116 0.59 13.91 -14.38
C VAL A 116 -0.16 13.37 -15.60
N GLN A 117 -0.05 14.02 -16.76
CA GLN A 117 -0.72 13.57 -18.00
C GLN A 117 -0.17 12.20 -18.46
N ILE A 118 1.13 11.97 -18.32
CA ILE A 118 1.76 10.68 -18.64
C ILE A 118 1.30 9.63 -17.64
N GLN A 119 1.26 9.95 -16.34
CA GLN A 119 0.76 9.02 -15.30
C GLN A 119 -0.68 8.61 -15.58
N VAL A 120 -1.58 9.56 -15.80
CA VAL A 120 -3.01 9.29 -16.07
C VAL A 120 -3.17 8.38 -17.29
N LYS A 121 -2.47 8.67 -18.38
CA LYS A 121 -2.51 7.83 -19.59
C LYS A 121 -2.00 6.41 -19.30
N LEU A 122 -0.85 6.29 -18.67
CA LEU A 122 -0.23 5.01 -18.32
C LEU A 122 -1.16 4.18 -17.43
N ILE A 123 -1.73 4.79 -16.39
CA ILE A 123 -2.66 4.12 -15.47
C ILE A 123 -3.90 3.63 -16.22
N ALA A 124 -4.46 4.42 -17.13
CA ALA A 124 -5.64 4.03 -17.91
C ALA A 124 -5.36 2.80 -18.82
N GLU A 125 -4.20 2.75 -19.48
CA GLU A 125 -3.80 1.61 -20.32
C GLU A 125 -3.55 0.34 -19.48
N VAL A 126 -2.91 0.48 -18.31
CA VAL A 126 -2.70 -0.62 -17.38
C VAL A 126 -4.02 -1.09 -16.79
N LYS A 127 -4.93 -0.17 -16.39
CA LYS A 127 -6.28 -0.49 -15.90
C LYS A 127 -7.04 -1.38 -16.89
N ALA A 128 -7.02 -1.04 -18.18
CA ALA A 128 -7.64 -1.86 -19.23
C ALA A 128 -7.04 -3.28 -19.28
N THR A 129 -5.72 -3.40 -19.15
CA THR A 129 -5.03 -4.70 -19.10
C THR A 129 -5.40 -5.50 -17.84
N MET A 130 -5.53 -4.84 -16.69
CA MET A 130 -5.92 -5.48 -15.43
C MET A 130 -7.35 -6.04 -15.52
N LYS A 131 -8.29 -5.28 -16.08
CA LYS A 131 -9.66 -5.74 -16.31
C LYS A 131 -9.68 -7.01 -17.17
N GLN A 132 -8.87 -7.11 -18.20
CA GLN A 132 -8.84 -8.26 -19.10
C GLN A 132 -8.15 -9.51 -18.52
N ASN A 133 -7.07 -9.34 -17.75
CA ASN A 133 -6.14 -10.43 -17.49
C ASN A 133 -5.87 -10.71 -16.00
N VAL A 134 -6.18 -9.78 -15.09
CA VAL A 134 -5.70 -9.84 -13.71
C VAL A 134 -6.80 -10.20 -12.73
N TYR A 135 -7.90 -9.45 -12.73
CA TYR A 135 -8.98 -9.65 -11.76
C TYR A 135 -9.58 -11.04 -11.84
N GLY A 136 -9.99 -11.49 -13.04
CA GLY A 136 -10.56 -12.83 -13.22
C GLY A 136 -9.60 -13.96 -12.83
N ALA A 137 -8.29 -13.77 -13.01
CA ALA A 137 -7.29 -14.78 -12.66
C ALA A 137 -7.15 -14.98 -11.15
N LEU A 138 -7.06 -13.89 -10.38
CA LEU A 138 -6.99 -13.98 -8.92
C LEU A 138 -8.34 -14.39 -8.33
N TYR A 139 -9.46 -13.91 -8.89
CA TYR A 139 -10.81 -14.33 -8.52
C TYR A 139 -10.99 -15.85 -8.62
N GLY A 140 -10.48 -16.46 -9.69
CA GLY A 140 -10.51 -17.91 -9.84
C GLY A 140 -9.73 -18.66 -8.76
N ASP A 141 -8.53 -18.18 -8.42
CA ASP A 141 -7.70 -18.79 -7.37
C ASP A 141 -8.35 -18.67 -5.98
N THR A 142 -9.00 -17.54 -5.72
CA THR A 142 -9.72 -17.31 -4.45
C THR A 142 -11.13 -17.91 -4.46
N ARG A 143 -11.50 -18.60 -5.53
CA ARG A 143 -12.82 -19.22 -5.72
C ARG A 143 -13.98 -18.24 -5.54
N GLY A 144 -13.75 -16.96 -5.86
CA GLY A 144 -14.74 -15.89 -5.69
C GLY A 144 -15.02 -15.46 -4.25
N LYS A 145 -14.18 -15.86 -3.29
CA LYS A 145 -14.38 -15.55 -1.87
C LYS A 145 -13.78 -14.22 -1.43
N PHE A 146 -12.79 -13.66 -2.17
CA PHE A 146 -12.06 -12.49 -1.73
C PHE A 146 -12.68 -11.18 -2.15
N TYR A 147 -13.27 -11.14 -3.34
CA TYR A 147 -13.83 -9.92 -3.90
C TYR A 147 -14.85 -10.20 -5.02
N ALA A 148 -15.69 -9.20 -5.26
CA ALA A 148 -16.51 -9.08 -6.46
C ALA A 148 -15.91 -8.03 -7.41
N PHE A 149 -16.13 -8.20 -8.71
CA PHE A 149 -15.71 -7.25 -9.73
C PHE A 149 -16.63 -7.28 -10.95
N GLU A 150 -16.76 -6.14 -11.60
CA GLU A 150 -17.44 -6.02 -12.88
C GLU A 150 -16.67 -5.04 -13.76
N HIS A 151 -16.32 -5.43 -15.00
CA HIS A 151 -15.51 -4.59 -15.90
C HIS A 151 -16.20 -3.30 -16.33
N LYS A 152 -17.53 -3.25 -16.30
CA LYS A 152 -18.31 -2.05 -16.62
C LYS A 152 -18.47 -1.10 -15.43
N SER A 153 -18.32 -1.62 -14.21
CA SER A 153 -18.34 -0.81 -13.00
C SER A 153 -17.06 0.01 -12.84
N GLU A 154 -17.14 1.06 -12.03
CA GLU A 154 -15.96 1.82 -11.60
C GLU A 154 -15.37 1.29 -10.28
N HIS A 155 -16.08 0.40 -9.61
CA HIS A 155 -15.70 -0.10 -8.29
C HIS A 155 -15.41 -1.61 -8.30
N PHE A 156 -14.49 -1.96 -7.42
CA PHE A 156 -14.06 -3.30 -7.07
C PHE A 156 -14.46 -3.51 -5.59
N LYS A 157 -15.18 -4.58 -5.27
CA LYS A 157 -15.71 -4.78 -3.92
C LYS A 157 -14.98 -5.89 -3.19
N LEU A 158 -14.34 -5.57 -2.05
CA LEU A 158 -13.69 -6.54 -1.17
C LEU A 158 -14.71 -7.25 -0.29
N ASN A 159 -14.42 -8.51 0.04
CA ASN A 159 -15.10 -9.20 1.13
C ASN A 159 -14.73 -8.54 2.47
N PRO A 160 -15.70 -8.17 3.33
CA PRO A 160 -15.43 -7.54 4.62
C PRO A 160 -14.49 -8.33 5.54
N ALA A 161 -14.66 -9.67 5.58
CA ALA A 161 -13.80 -10.55 6.37
C ALA A 161 -12.35 -10.54 5.85
N VAL A 162 -12.18 -10.57 4.51
CA VAL A 162 -10.86 -10.50 3.86
C VAL A 162 -10.21 -9.14 4.08
N HIS A 163 -10.95 -8.04 4.00
CA HIS A 163 -10.44 -6.70 4.30
C HIS A 163 -9.91 -6.62 5.75
N SER A 164 -10.72 -7.04 6.72
CA SER A 164 -10.30 -7.07 8.14
C SER A 164 -9.07 -7.96 8.36
N PHE A 165 -9.03 -9.12 7.73
CA PHE A 165 -7.90 -10.03 7.77
C PHE A 165 -6.63 -9.41 7.16
N MET A 166 -6.73 -8.78 6.00
CA MET A 166 -5.60 -8.13 5.34
C MET A 166 -5.06 -6.97 6.19
N LEU A 167 -5.93 -6.16 6.81
CA LEU A 167 -5.52 -5.12 7.76
C LEU A 167 -4.75 -5.70 8.96
N LYS A 168 -5.24 -6.82 9.51
CA LYS A 168 -4.64 -7.48 10.67
C LYS A 168 -3.27 -8.08 10.36
N TYR A 169 -3.11 -8.69 9.19
CA TYR A 169 -1.90 -9.45 8.80
C TYR A 169 -1.12 -8.82 7.64
N GLN A 170 -1.38 -7.53 7.32
CA GLN A 170 -0.83 -6.85 6.13
C GLN A 170 0.68 -7.03 5.96
N ARG A 171 1.46 -6.84 7.04
CA ARG A 171 2.92 -6.98 7.00
C ARG A 171 3.34 -8.39 6.61
N LEU A 172 2.71 -9.40 7.19
CA LEU A 172 3.03 -10.80 6.90
C LEU A 172 2.69 -11.15 5.46
N ILE A 173 1.51 -10.71 4.99
CA ILE A 173 1.07 -10.94 3.61
C ILE A 173 2.00 -10.23 2.61
N VAL A 174 2.41 -8.99 2.89
CA VAL A 174 3.37 -8.25 2.04
C VAL A 174 4.70 -8.99 1.97
N ASN A 175 5.26 -9.41 3.11
CA ASN A 175 6.54 -10.11 3.15
C ASN A 175 6.49 -11.43 2.36
N LEU A 176 5.44 -12.23 2.56
CA LEU A 176 5.23 -13.47 1.80
C LEU A 176 5.06 -13.19 0.30
N THR A 177 4.28 -12.17 -0.05
CA THR A 177 4.06 -11.77 -1.45
C THR A 177 5.37 -11.32 -2.10
N ASN A 178 6.17 -10.50 -1.42
CA ASN A 178 7.48 -10.05 -1.89
C ASN A 178 8.43 -11.22 -2.11
N TYR A 179 8.51 -12.15 -1.15
CA TYR A 179 9.35 -13.34 -1.28
C TYR A 179 8.96 -14.18 -2.49
N HIS A 180 7.69 -14.57 -2.62
CA HIS A 180 7.23 -15.39 -3.73
C HIS A 180 7.34 -14.67 -5.09
N MET A 181 7.13 -13.37 -5.12
CA MET A 181 7.34 -12.55 -6.31
C MET A 181 8.82 -12.52 -6.71
N ALA A 182 9.73 -12.33 -5.75
CA ALA A 182 11.17 -12.35 -5.99
C ALA A 182 11.64 -13.71 -6.54
N VAL A 183 11.20 -14.81 -5.95
CA VAL A 183 11.50 -16.18 -6.43
C VAL A 183 11.01 -16.38 -7.86
N MET A 184 9.83 -15.87 -8.22
CA MET A 184 9.33 -15.98 -9.59
C MET A 184 10.14 -15.10 -10.56
N ILE A 185 10.48 -13.87 -10.19
CA ILE A 185 11.29 -12.96 -11.02
C ILE A 185 12.69 -13.53 -11.25
N GLU A 186 13.31 -14.13 -10.22
CA GLU A 186 14.58 -14.84 -10.36
C GLU A 186 14.55 -15.89 -11.44
N LYS A 187 13.54 -16.77 -11.39
CA LYS A 187 13.35 -17.82 -12.41
C LYS A 187 13.10 -17.28 -13.81
N LEU A 188 12.44 -16.12 -13.92
CA LEU A 188 12.10 -15.52 -15.21
C LEU A 188 13.29 -14.77 -15.85
N ASN A 189 14.13 -14.13 -15.03
CA ASN A 189 15.23 -13.26 -15.50
C ASN A 189 16.62 -13.93 -15.38
N GLU A 190 16.68 -15.17 -14.90
CA GLU A 190 17.94 -15.91 -14.73
C GLU A 190 18.97 -15.16 -13.87
N VAL A 191 18.51 -14.44 -12.88
CA VAL A 191 19.35 -13.63 -11.99
C VAL A 191 19.81 -14.50 -10.80
N PRO A 192 21.10 -14.48 -10.44
CA PRO A 192 21.72 -15.50 -9.56
C PRO A 192 21.40 -15.43 -8.08
N SER A 193 20.53 -14.51 -7.59
CA SER A 193 20.30 -14.38 -6.14
C SER A 193 18.92 -13.83 -5.76
N THR A 194 18.09 -14.68 -5.16
CA THR A 194 16.78 -14.31 -4.60
C THR A 194 16.88 -13.18 -3.57
N ASN A 195 17.90 -13.17 -2.73
CA ASN A 195 18.08 -12.13 -1.69
C ASN A 195 18.29 -10.74 -2.29
N PHE A 196 19.04 -10.65 -3.39
CA PHE A 196 19.23 -9.39 -4.11
C PHE A 196 17.92 -8.89 -4.74
N LEU A 197 17.11 -9.80 -5.31
CA LEU A 197 15.81 -9.48 -5.88
C LEU A 197 14.78 -9.13 -4.81
N LEU A 198 14.82 -9.78 -3.64
CA LEU A 198 13.94 -9.46 -2.53
C LEU A 198 14.09 -7.99 -2.10
N GLY A 199 15.33 -7.51 -1.93
CA GLY A 199 15.60 -6.11 -1.65
C GLY A 199 15.07 -5.15 -2.72
N LYS A 200 15.11 -5.53 -4.00
CA LYS A 200 14.52 -4.75 -5.10
C LYS A 200 13.00 -4.74 -5.07
N VAL A 201 12.37 -5.89 -4.82
CA VAL A 201 10.90 -6.00 -4.70
C VAL A 201 10.39 -5.25 -3.46
N GLU A 202 11.12 -5.29 -2.36
CA GLU A 202 10.81 -4.54 -1.14
C GLU A 202 11.03 -3.04 -1.29
N SER A 203 12.02 -2.63 -2.09
CA SER A 203 12.32 -1.21 -2.31
C SER A 203 11.18 -0.45 -3.01
N ILE A 204 10.22 -1.16 -3.59
CA ILE A 204 8.99 -0.60 -4.17
C ILE A 204 8.17 0.12 -3.08
N ALA A 205 8.22 -0.35 -1.84
CA ALA A 205 7.61 0.28 -0.68
C ALA A 205 8.51 1.38 -0.06
N LYS A 206 9.46 1.98 -0.81
CA LYS A 206 10.24 3.11 -0.29
C LYS A 206 9.30 4.26 0.04
N ARG A 207 9.50 4.78 1.25
CA ARG A 207 8.78 5.95 1.77
C ARG A 207 8.81 7.07 0.73
N SER A 208 7.64 7.54 0.35
CA SER A 208 7.48 8.79 -0.38
C SER A 208 7.98 9.95 0.50
N SER A 209 8.28 11.10 -0.10
CA SER A 209 8.61 12.28 0.70
C SER A 209 7.40 12.68 1.53
N LEU A 210 7.55 12.79 2.84
CA LEU A 210 6.49 13.24 3.75
C LEU A 210 6.30 14.76 3.76
N ARG A 211 7.04 15.51 2.91
CA ARG A 211 6.92 16.98 2.81
C ARG A 211 5.51 17.51 2.51
N PRO A 212 4.71 16.88 1.64
CA PRO A 212 3.32 17.31 1.44
C PRO A 212 2.51 17.23 2.73
N PHE A 213 2.63 16.16 3.48
CA PHE A 213 1.95 15.98 4.76
C PHE A 213 2.48 16.93 5.85
N GLU A 214 3.80 17.18 5.86
CA GLU A 214 4.42 18.17 6.76
C GLU A 214 3.80 19.54 6.54
N LYS A 215 3.63 19.98 5.28
CA LYS A 215 3.02 21.26 4.94
C LYS A 215 1.58 21.33 5.46
N VAL A 216 0.76 20.32 5.24
CA VAL A 216 -0.61 20.25 5.75
C VAL A 216 -0.62 20.33 7.26
N LEU A 217 0.17 19.51 7.96
CA LEU A 217 0.23 19.53 9.43
C LEU A 217 0.68 20.88 9.99
N LEU A 218 1.62 21.56 9.33
CA LEU A 218 2.10 22.89 9.77
C LEU A 218 1.10 24.02 9.48
N ASN A 219 0.21 23.86 8.52
CA ASN A 219 -0.85 24.83 8.25
C ASN A 219 -1.97 24.75 9.30
N HIS A 220 -2.23 23.55 9.84
CA HIS A 220 -3.39 23.30 10.71
C HIS A 220 -3.05 23.23 12.20
N PHE A 221 -1.79 23.00 12.57
CA PHE A 221 -1.36 22.84 13.94
C PHE A 221 -0.17 23.72 14.31
N GLN A 222 -0.06 24.02 15.60
CA GLN A 222 1.11 24.71 16.13
C GLN A 222 2.39 23.87 15.87
N ARG A 223 3.49 24.56 15.67
CA ARG A 223 4.81 23.92 15.50
C ARG A 223 5.32 23.36 16.82
N THR A 224 4.66 22.34 17.32
CA THR A 224 5.02 21.65 18.57
C THR A 224 5.16 20.15 18.32
N CYS A 225 6.05 19.52 19.06
CA CYS A 225 6.20 18.06 19.02
C CYS A 225 4.98 17.40 19.65
N PHE A 226 4.28 16.57 18.91
CA PHE A 226 3.10 15.84 19.37
C PHE A 226 3.34 15.05 20.66
N TYR A 227 4.55 14.53 20.85
CA TYR A 227 4.87 13.65 21.97
C TYR A 227 5.33 14.39 23.23
N CYS A 228 6.22 15.36 23.11
CA CYS A 228 6.83 16.03 24.27
C CYS A 228 6.47 17.52 24.42
N GLY A 229 5.64 18.06 23.50
CA GLY A 229 5.21 19.46 23.54
C GLY A 229 6.29 20.50 23.20
N LYS A 230 7.52 20.09 22.90
CA LYS A 230 8.61 21.02 22.55
C LYS A 230 8.27 21.82 21.29
N THR A 231 8.52 23.12 21.29
CA THR A 231 8.39 23.98 20.10
C THR A 231 9.40 23.52 19.03
N LEU A 232 8.93 23.39 17.80
CA LEU A 232 9.71 22.98 16.63
C LEU A 232 10.16 24.25 15.89
N LEU A 233 11.40 24.68 16.11
CA LEU A 233 11.97 25.88 15.48
C LEU A 233 12.63 25.53 14.14
N ASN A 234 12.74 26.52 13.25
CA ASN A 234 13.54 26.41 12.04
C ASN A 234 15.02 26.42 12.46
N GLY A 235 15.76 25.33 12.20
CA GLY A 235 17.21 25.24 12.46
C GLY A 235 17.61 24.06 13.33
N GLU A 236 17.89 24.27 14.61
CA GLU A 236 18.46 23.23 15.50
C GLU A 236 17.49 22.12 15.89
N THR A 237 16.18 22.41 15.95
CA THR A 237 15.14 21.41 16.15
C THR A 237 14.39 21.17 14.85
N LYS A 238 15.01 20.43 13.92
CA LYS A 238 14.34 20.06 12.66
C LYS A 238 12.96 19.45 12.96
N THR A 239 11.94 19.98 12.30
CA THR A 239 10.63 19.37 12.26
C THR A 239 10.70 18.06 11.52
N HIS A 240 10.20 17.01 12.12
CA HIS A 240 10.06 15.70 11.52
C HIS A 240 8.58 15.32 11.47
N VAL A 241 8.20 14.57 10.44
CA VAL A 241 6.92 13.89 10.40
C VAL A 241 7.16 12.44 10.79
N ASP A 242 6.49 11.98 11.83
CA ASP A 242 6.57 10.61 12.34
C ASP A 242 5.27 9.86 12.12
N HIS A 243 5.37 8.56 11.87
CA HIS A 243 4.21 7.67 11.83
C HIS A 243 3.85 7.24 13.25
N PHE A 244 2.67 7.60 13.72
CA PHE A 244 2.18 7.23 15.05
C PHE A 244 2.19 5.71 15.26
N ILE A 245 1.52 4.97 14.37
CA ILE A 245 1.69 3.52 14.22
C ILE A 245 2.83 3.32 13.23
N PRO A 246 3.89 2.55 13.57
CA PRO A 246 5.09 2.44 12.78
C PRO A 246 4.83 2.14 11.30
N TRP A 247 5.54 2.84 10.42
CA TRP A 247 5.48 2.61 8.98
C TRP A 247 5.79 1.16 8.61
N SER A 248 6.70 0.51 9.33
CA SER A 248 7.04 -0.90 9.14
C SER A 248 5.86 -1.86 9.34
N PHE A 249 4.78 -1.41 10.00
CA PHE A 249 3.51 -2.14 10.08
C PHE A 249 2.52 -1.68 9.02
N VAL A 250 2.21 -0.36 8.94
CA VAL A 250 1.14 0.16 8.05
C VAL A 250 1.55 0.21 6.58
N GLN A 251 2.84 0.38 6.28
CA GLN A 251 3.43 0.46 4.92
C GLN A 251 2.71 1.45 3.99
N SER A 252 2.08 2.47 4.56
CA SER A 252 1.32 3.50 3.85
C SER A 252 1.44 4.83 4.57
N ASP A 253 1.47 5.92 3.79
CA ASP A 253 1.54 7.29 4.31
C ASP A 253 0.12 7.86 4.35
N GLN A 254 -0.46 7.89 5.54
CA GLN A 254 -1.83 8.37 5.77
C GLN A 254 -1.80 9.55 6.74
N LEU A 255 -2.40 10.69 6.38
CA LEU A 255 -2.39 11.91 7.20
C LEU A 255 -2.85 11.65 8.64
N TRP A 256 -3.88 10.81 8.82
CA TRP A 256 -4.40 10.45 10.14
C TRP A 256 -3.42 9.63 11.00
N ASN A 257 -2.35 9.07 10.43
CA ASN A 257 -1.29 8.34 11.13
C ASN A 257 0.01 9.16 11.27
N LEU A 258 0.06 10.39 10.78
CA LEU A 258 1.24 11.22 10.75
C LEU A 258 1.16 12.34 11.77
N VAL A 259 2.25 12.61 12.50
CA VAL A 259 2.33 13.67 13.51
C VAL A 259 3.62 14.46 13.37
N LEU A 260 3.58 15.75 13.76
CA LEU A 260 4.79 16.55 13.89
C LEU A 260 5.59 16.10 15.12
N SER A 261 6.88 15.91 14.97
CA SER A 261 7.75 15.48 16.07
C SER A 261 9.11 16.16 16.02
N CYS A 262 9.77 16.27 17.18
CA CYS A 262 11.17 16.66 17.25
C CYS A 262 12.07 15.47 16.91
N GLN A 263 13.30 15.74 16.48
CA GLN A 263 14.28 14.70 16.11
C GLN A 263 14.51 13.66 17.22
N SER A 264 14.58 14.13 18.48
CA SER A 264 14.82 13.23 19.63
C SER A 264 13.68 12.23 19.83
N CYS A 265 12.42 12.70 19.78
CA CYS A 265 11.25 11.81 19.89
C CYS A 265 11.15 10.88 18.69
N ASN A 266 11.30 11.38 17.47
CA ASN A 266 11.26 10.57 16.26
C ASN A 266 12.30 9.45 16.27
N ASN A 267 13.56 9.79 16.57
CA ASN A 267 14.65 8.80 16.60
C ASN A 267 14.51 7.78 17.75
N SER A 268 14.10 8.21 18.95
CA SER A 268 13.97 7.31 20.09
C SER A 268 12.72 6.42 20.02
N LYS A 269 11.66 6.92 19.40
CA LYS A 269 10.47 6.12 19.11
C LYS A 269 10.76 5.08 18.02
N SER A 270 11.37 5.52 16.89
CA SER A 270 11.67 4.63 15.77
C SER A 270 10.43 3.79 15.37
N ASP A 271 10.53 2.47 15.40
CA ASP A 271 9.47 1.49 15.08
C ASP A 271 8.67 1.00 16.29
N LYS A 272 8.78 1.68 17.43
CA LYS A 272 8.00 1.35 18.63
C LYS A 272 6.64 2.04 18.62
N LEU A 273 5.68 1.45 19.31
CA LEU A 273 4.38 2.08 19.54
C LEU A 273 4.46 3.11 20.67
N PRO A 274 3.86 4.30 20.54
CA PRO A 274 3.72 5.22 21.66
C PRO A 274 2.77 4.63 22.72
N LYS A 275 2.90 5.05 23.96
CA LYS A 275 1.97 4.64 25.04
C LYS A 275 0.50 4.89 24.63
N LYS A 276 -0.40 4.02 25.11
CA LYS A 276 -1.83 4.04 24.75
C LYS A 276 -2.54 5.38 25.03
N ASN A 277 -2.07 6.18 25.99
CA ASN A 277 -2.63 7.50 26.24
C ASN A 277 -2.48 8.46 25.04
N PHE A 278 -1.42 8.33 24.24
CA PHE A 278 -1.26 9.11 23.01
C PHE A 278 -2.29 8.76 21.93
N LEU A 279 -2.94 7.59 22.03
CA LEU A 279 -3.98 7.19 21.09
C LEU A 279 -5.19 8.12 21.15
N ASN A 280 -5.57 8.57 22.35
CA ASN A 280 -6.65 9.55 22.50
C ASN A 280 -6.25 10.89 21.86
N TYR A 281 -5.03 11.36 22.09
CA TYR A 281 -4.56 12.64 21.52
C TYR A 281 -4.53 12.63 19.98
N ILE A 282 -4.16 11.51 19.35
CA ILE A 282 -4.18 11.45 17.89
C ILE A 282 -5.59 11.33 17.34
N VAL A 283 -6.50 10.65 18.03
CA VAL A 283 -7.93 10.60 17.69
C VAL A 283 -8.53 12.00 17.76
N ASP A 284 -8.34 12.72 18.86
CA ASP A 284 -8.85 14.08 19.05
C ASP A 284 -8.31 15.03 17.96
N ARG A 285 -7.00 14.96 17.68
CA ARG A 285 -6.36 15.73 16.62
C ARG A 285 -6.94 15.42 15.24
N ASN A 286 -7.19 14.15 14.93
CA ASN A 286 -7.77 13.74 13.66
C ASN A 286 -9.22 14.22 13.53
N ASN A 287 -10.00 14.15 14.58
CA ASN A 287 -11.37 14.65 14.59
C ASN A 287 -11.39 16.17 14.38
N GLU A 288 -10.46 16.92 14.98
CA GLU A 288 -10.29 18.34 14.71
C GLU A 288 -9.99 18.61 13.23
N LEU A 289 -9.12 17.81 12.57
CA LEU A 289 -8.85 17.94 11.14
C LEU A 289 -10.09 17.70 10.28
N VAL A 290 -10.87 16.68 10.59
CA VAL A 290 -12.09 16.35 9.82
C VAL A 290 -13.12 17.48 9.91
N THR A 291 -13.26 18.15 11.06
CA THR A 291 -14.22 19.23 11.24
C THR A 291 -13.87 20.53 10.52
N ARG A 292 -12.63 20.67 10.03
CA ARG A 292 -12.20 21.91 9.35
C ARG A 292 -12.70 22.04 7.90
N GLU A 293 -13.12 20.93 7.29
CA GLU A 293 -13.67 20.86 5.92
C GLU A 293 -12.84 21.59 4.83
N GLU A 294 -11.52 21.72 5.06
CA GLU A 294 -10.61 22.38 4.12
C GLU A 294 -10.20 21.40 3.01
N ASP A 295 -10.13 21.87 1.76
CA ASP A 295 -9.89 21.04 0.56
C ASP A 295 -8.59 20.23 0.63
N ASP A 296 -7.53 20.79 1.24
CA ASP A 296 -6.23 20.12 1.37
C ASP A 296 -6.24 18.96 2.40
N VAL A 297 -7.23 18.94 3.29
CA VAL A 297 -7.44 17.91 4.33
C VAL A 297 -8.50 16.91 3.89
N ALA A 298 -9.60 17.38 3.31
CA ALA A 298 -10.77 16.55 3.00
C ALA A 298 -10.42 15.31 2.19
N SER A 299 -9.63 15.46 1.13
CA SER A 299 -9.20 14.34 0.28
C SER A 299 -8.30 13.33 1.00
N LEU A 300 -7.47 13.79 1.97
CA LEU A 300 -6.53 12.97 2.73
C LEU A 300 -7.18 12.27 3.94
N MET A 301 -8.37 12.74 4.36
CA MET A 301 -9.11 12.22 5.52
C MET A 301 -10.42 11.53 5.13
N THR A 302 -10.75 11.41 3.84
CA THR A 302 -12.05 10.92 3.32
C THR A 302 -12.53 9.62 3.97
N ASN A 303 -11.63 8.68 4.24
CA ASN A 303 -11.97 7.36 4.81
C ASN A 303 -11.47 7.20 6.25
N TYR A 304 -11.18 8.31 6.95
CA TYR A 304 -10.78 8.25 8.34
C TYR A 304 -11.98 7.99 9.25
N LYS A 305 -11.79 7.10 10.22
CA LYS A 305 -12.68 6.83 11.35
C LYS A 305 -11.86 6.52 12.59
N ASP A 306 -12.26 7.00 13.75
CA ASP A 306 -11.58 6.78 15.04
C ASP A 306 -11.31 5.30 15.29
N LYS A 307 -12.30 4.46 15.04
CA LYS A 307 -12.19 3.01 15.22
C LYS A 307 -11.05 2.40 14.39
N LYS A 308 -10.71 2.99 13.24
CA LYS A 308 -9.66 2.48 12.34
C LYS A 308 -8.27 2.55 12.98
N ILE A 309 -7.88 3.71 13.52
CA ILE A 309 -6.55 3.86 14.13
C ILE A 309 -6.44 3.07 15.43
N ILE A 310 -7.53 3.00 16.23
CA ILE A 310 -7.60 2.19 17.45
C ILE A 310 -7.38 0.71 17.12
N LEU A 311 -8.11 0.20 16.12
CA LEU A 311 -8.01 -1.18 15.67
C LEU A 311 -6.60 -1.52 15.13
N LEU A 312 -6.00 -0.60 14.38
CA LEU A 312 -4.65 -0.79 13.82
C LEU A 312 -3.58 -0.76 14.92
N TYR A 313 -3.75 0.03 15.96
CA TYR A 313 -2.87 0.01 17.12
C TYR A 313 -2.89 -1.37 17.81
N ASP A 314 -4.07 -1.93 18.03
CA ASP A 314 -4.22 -3.28 18.61
C ASP A 314 -3.70 -4.38 17.67
N TYR A 315 -3.90 -4.24 16.37
CA TYR A 315 -3.36 -5.18 15.37
C TYR A 315 -1.84 -5.13 15.30
N SER A 316 -1.23 -3.95 15.44
CA SER A 316 0.23 -3.84 15.45
C SER A 316 0.84 -4.58 16.64
N ILE A 317 0.25 -4.51 17.82
CA ILE A 317 0.68 -5.31 18.99
C ILE A 317 0.60 -6.80 18.68
N LYS A 318 -0.50 -7.27 18.12
CA LYS A 318 -0.68 -8.70 17.74
C LYS A 318 0.31 -9.17 16.66
N ASN A 319 0.91 -8.24 15.92
CA ASN A 319 1.92 -8.51 14.91
C ASN A 319 3.37 -8.28 15.39
N GLY A 320 3.59 -8.23 16.71
CA GLY A 320 4.92 -8.16 17.31
C GLY A 320 5.47 -6.76 17.49
N PHE A 321 4.66 -5.71 17.35
CA PHE A 321 5.01 -4.34 17.71
C PHE A 321 4.62 -4.08 19.19
N ASP A 322 5.17 -4.85 20.10
CA ASP A 322 4.85 -4.83 21.53
C ASP A 322 5.76 -3.92 22.37
N ARG A 323 6.80 -3.35 21.75
CA ARG A 323 7.67 -2.37 22.41
C ARG A 323 6.97 -1.03 22.52
N ILE A 324 6.56 -0.70 23.74
CA ILE A 324 5.88 0.55 24.04
C ILE A 324 6.90 1.63 24.41
N TRP A 325 6.75 2.81 23.79
CA TRP A 325 7.62 3.96 23.96
C TRP A 325 6.88 5.15 24.57
N SER A 326 7.62 5.95 25.31
CA SER A 326 7.20 7.30 25.76
C SER A 326 8.37 8.28 25.68
N PRO A 327 8.12 9.57 25.46
CA PRO A 327 9.17 10.59 25.54
C PRO A 327 9.83 10.53 26.91
N LYS A 328 11.13 10.81 26.96
CA LYS A 328 11.80 11.03 28.25
C LYS A 328 11.18 12.25 28.91
N SER A 329 10.82 12.15 30.19
CA SER A 329 10.47 13.31 31.01
C SER A 329 11.68 14.28 31.00
N ASN A 330 11.41 15.55 30.66
CA ASN A 330 12.42 16.58 30.80
C ASN A 330 12.66 16.86 32.27
#